data_6fab8bc3fc5b489d8c6a6ac91f03013d
#
_entry.id   6fab8bc3fc5b489d8c6a6ac91f03013d
#
_cell.length_a   1.000
_cell.length_b   1.000
_cell.length_c   1.000
_cell.angle_alpha   90.00
_cell.angle_beta   90.00
_cell.angle_gamma   90.00
#
_symmetry.space_group_name_H-M   'P 1'
#
loop_
_entity.id
_entity.type
_entity.pdbx_description
1 polymer ?
#
loop_
_entity_poly.entity_id
_entity_poly.type
_entity_poly.pdbx_seq_one_letter_code
_entity_poly.pdbx_strand_id
1 'polypeptide(L)'
;VVSVVLCIYYIASSLHLNFSGLVSTISDSDLSKMFFFDDVNDKRYFFKQFLAGVFTVIAMNGLDQDMMQRNLSCKNFRDSQKNMITSGISQFFVILLFLMLGVLLYTFTAQQGIGNPEKSDELFPMIATGNYFPGIVGILFIIGLIASAYSAAGSALTALTTSFTVDILHAQIKGEAALSKIRKQVHIGMAIVMGAVIFVFNLLNNTSVIDAIYTLASYTYGPIFCLLYTSPSP
;
A
#
# COMPACT_ATOMS: atom_id res chain seq x y z
N VAL A 1 -5.06 -8.83 7.39
CA VAL A 1 -6.09 -9.67 6.75
C VAL A 1 -7.00 -10.31 7.80
N VAL A 2 -6.50 -11.04 8.80
CA VAL A 2 -7.33 -11.70 9.83
C VAL A 2 -8.25 -10.71 10.54
N SER A 3 -7.73 -9.58 11.01
CA SER A 3 -8.52 -8.53 11.64
C SER A 3 -9.61 -7.97 10.70
N VAL A 4 -9.31 -7.82 9.42
CA VAL A 4 -10.26 -7.36 8.39
C VAL A 4 -11.41 -8.36 8.25
N VAL A 5 -11.11 -9.65 8.13
CA VAL A 5 -12.13 -10.69 8.02
C VAL A 5 -13.03 -10.73 9.26
N LEU A 6 -12.43 -10.63 10.45
CA LEU A 6 -13.18 -10.57 11.70
C LEU A 6 -14.06 -9.31 11.77
N CYS A 7 -13.54 -8.16 11.33
CA CYS A 7 -14.30 -6.91 11.29
C CYS A 7 -15.52 -7.05 10.36
N ILE A 8 -15.33 -7.59 9.15
CA ILE A 8 -16.45 -7.89 8.22
C ILE A 8 -17.48 -8.83 8.86
N TYR A 9 -17.02 -9.88 9.53
CA TYR A 9 -17.90 -10.82 10.21
C TYR A 9 -18.74 -10.12 11.31
N TYR A 10 -18.12 -9.32 12.17
CA TYR A 10 -18.82 -8.63 13.24
C TYR A 10 -19.76 -7.53 12.71
N ILE A 11 -19.38 -6.80 11.66
CA ILE A 11 -20.27 -5.84 11.00
C ILE A 11 -21.49 -6.57 10.41
N ALA A 12 -21.27 -7.64 9.66
CA ALA A 12 -22.36 -8.45 9.08
C ALA A 12 -23.29 -9.01 10.15
N SER A 13 -22.73 -9.49 11.27
CA SER A 13 -23.50 -9.98 12.41
C SER A 13 -24.30 -8.86 13.09
N SER A 14 -23.71 -7.69 13.29
CA SER A 14 -24.36 -6.52 13.90
C SER A 14 -25.50 -5.96 13.04
N LEU A 15 -25.35 -6.02 11.73
CA LEU A 15 -26.35 -5.59 10.76
C LEU A 15 -27.37 -6.70 10.42
N HIS A 16 -27.27 -7.86 11.06
CA HIS A 16 -28.11 -9.05 10.78
C HIS A 16 -28.12 -9.45 9.30
N LEU A 17 -27.00 -9.24 8.60
CA LEU A 17 -26.85 -9.55 7.18
C LEU A 17 -26.40 -11.00 6.99
N ASN A 18 -27.17 -11.76 6.20
CA ASN A 18 -26.73 -13.02 5.63
C ASN A 18 -25.72 -12.73 4.50
N PHE A 19 -25.00 -13.74 4.03
CA PHE A 19 -24.05 -13.60 2.92
C PHE A 19 -24.68 -12.93 1.68
N SER A 20 -25.90 -13.32 1.33
CA SER A 20 -26.66 -12.69 0.25
C SER A 20 -26.99 -11.23 0.54
N GLY A 21 -27.40 -10.90 1.78
CA GLY A 21 -27.64 -9.53 2.21
C GLY A 21 -26.38 -8.67 2.23
N LEU A 22 -25.24 -9.24 2.56
CA LEU A 22 -23.95 -8.56 2.51
C LEU A 22 -23.57 -8.20 1.06
N VAL A 23 -23.73 -9.13 0.14
CA VAL A 23 -23.47 -8.89 -1.29
C VAL A 23 -24.42 -7.85 -1.85
N SER A 24 -25.73 -7.89 -1.52
CA SER A 24 -26.69 -6.88 -1.98
C SER A 24 -26.39 -5.50 -1.40
N THR A 25 -26.07 -5.39 -0.11
CA THR A 25 -25.69 -4.12 0.53
C THR A 25 -24.47 -3.50 -0.14
N ILE A 26 -23.48 -4.31 -0.51
CA ILE A 26 -22.30 -3.83 -1.23
C ILE A 26 -22.68 -3.42 -2.65
N SER A 27 -23.44 -4.25 -3.37
CA SER A 27 -23.82 -4.00 -4.77
C SER A 27 -24.70 -2.75 -4.93
N ASP A 28 -25.62 -2.52 -4.00
CA ASP A 28 -26.58 -1.40 -4.05
C ASP A 28 -25.98 -0.08 -3.51
N SER A 29 -24.76 -0.12 -2.98
CA SER A 29 -24.08 1.08 -2.50
C SER A 29 -23.55 1.93 -3.66
N ASP A 30 -23.76 3.24 -3.58
CA ASP A 30 -23.16 4.22 -4.51
C ASP A 30 -21.62 4.14 -4.56
N LEU A 31 -21.00 3.63 -3.50
CA LEU A 31 -19.55 3.42 -3.40
C LEU A 31 -19.06 2.21 -4.22
N SER A 32 -19.98 1.35 -4.70
CA SER A 32 -19.63 0.16 -5.49
C SER A 32 -19.56 0.39 -7.00
N LYS A 33 -19.79 1.61 -7.46
CA LYS A 33 -19.60 1.96 -8.87
C LYS A 33 -18.12 1.95 -9.21
N MET A 34 -17.64 0.88 -9.87
CA MET A 34 -16.25 0.69 -10.26
C MET A 34 -15.94 1.18 -11.68
N PHE A 35 -16.93 1.26 -12.56
CA PHE A 35 -16.75 1.57 -13.98
C PHE A 35 -17.38 2.91 -14.32
N PHE A 36 -16.56 3.89 -14.65
CA PHE A 36 -16.97 5.22 -15.06
C PHE A 36 -16.62 5.40 -16.53
N PHE A 37 -17.62 5.32 -17.41
CA PHE A 37 -17.47 5.49 -18.86
C PHE A 37 -18.15 6.74 -19.40
N ASP A 38 -18.88 7.47 -18.53
CA ASP A 38 -19.81 8.52 -18.93
C ASP A 38 -19.11 9.80 -19.41
N ASP A 39 -18.01 10.18 -18.77
CA ASP A 39 -17.26 11.41 -19.11
C ASP A 39 -15.75 11.13 -19.23
N VAL A 40 -15.23 11.33 -20.44
CA VAL A 40 -13.79 11.18 -20.73
C VAL A 40 -12.94 12.20 -19.96
N ASN A 41 -13.48 13.35 -19.55
CA ASN A 41 -12.73 14.35 -18.78
C ASN A 41 -12.71 14.06 -17.28
N ASP A 42 -13.58 13.17 -16.78
CA ASP A 42 -13.54 12.77 -15.37
C ASP A 42 -12.19 12.09 -15.05
N LYS A 43 -11.64 12.44 -13.89
CA LYS A 43 -10.43 11.79 -13.35
C LYS A 43 -10.62 10.30 -13.12
N ARG A 44 -11.86 9.86 -12.86
CA ARG A 44 -12.25 8.46 -12.61
C ARG A 44 -12.55 7.67 -13.88
N TYR A 45 -12.41 8.26 -15.07
CA TYR A 45 -12.68 7.58 -16.33
C TYR A 45 -11.88 6.29 -16.46
N PHE A 46 -12.58 5.17 -16.69
CA PHE A 46 -12.02 3.81 -16.60
C PHE A 46 -10.72 3.62 -17.38
N PHE A 47 -10.70 3.98 -18.67
CA PHE A 47 -9.51 3.76 -19.50
C PHE A 47 -8.31 4.60 -19.07
N LYS A 48 -8.51 5.82 -18.56
CA LYS A 48 -7.41 6.62 -18.00
C LYS A 48 -6.82 5.94 -16.77
N GLN A 49 -7.68 5.51 -15.85
CA GLN A 49 -7.24 4.85 -14.63
C GLN A 49 -6.59 3.49 -14.90
N PHE A 50 -7.16 2.72 -15.84
CA PHE A 50 -6.61 1.43 -16.23
C PHE A 50 -5.21 1.58 -16.85
N LEU A 51 -5.03 2.47 -17.81
CA LEU A 51 -3.72 2.71 -18.44
C LEU A 51 -2.71 3.27 -17.44
N ALA A 52 -3.11 4.26 -16.63
CA ALA A 52 -2.25 4.79 -15.58
C ALA A 52 -1.82 3.69 -14.59
N GLY A 53 -2.75 2.82 -14.18
CA GLY A 53 -2.48 1.68 -13.31
C GLY A 53 -1.50 0.69 -13.93
N VAL A 54 -1.67 0.32 -15.20
CA VAL A 54 -0.77 -0.59 -15.92
C VAL A 54 0.66 -0.03 -15.94
N PHE A 55 0.84 1.23 -16.34
CA PHE A 55 2.17 1.84 -16.37
C PHE A 55 2.78 2.00 -14.98
N THR A 56 1.99 2.37 -13.99
CA THR A 56 2.43 2.46 -12.58
C THR A 56 2.91 1.11 -12.07
N VAL A 57 2.16 0.02 -12.31
CA VAL A 57 2.53 -1.33 -11.87
C VAL A 57 3.81 -1.81 -12.56
N ILE A 58 3.97 -1.53 -13.86
CA ILE A 58 5.20 -1.85 -14.59
C ILE A 58 6.40 -1.09 -13.98
N ALA A 59 6.24 0.21 -13.70
CA ALA A 59 7.28 1.01 -13.08
C ALA A 59 7.61 0.52 -11.66
N MET A 60 6.61 0.27 -10.82
CA MET A 60 6.81 -0.23 -9.46
C MET A 60 7.51 -1.58 -9.43
N ASN A 61 7.11 -2.53 -10.27
CA ASN A 61 7.72 -3.85 -10.26
C ASN A 61 9.10 -3.90 -10.94
N GLY A 62 9.35 -3.03 -11.91
CA GLY A 62 10.58 -3.03 -12.70
C GLY A 62 11.66 -2.07 -12.20
N LEU A 63 11.29 -0.99 -11.53
CA LEU A 63 12.22 0.07 -11.11
C LEU A 63 12.39 0.15 -9.60
N ASP A 64 11.49 -0.44 -8.83
CA ASP A 64 11.57 -0.44 -7.37
C ASP A 64 12.65 -1.43 -6.89
N GLN A 65 13.63 -0.90 -6.17
CA GLN A 65 14.78 -1.65 -5.66
C GLN A 65 14.34 -2.79 -4.71
N ASP A 66 13.33 -2.57 -3.87
CA ASP A 66 12.84 -3.60 -2.94
C ASP A 66 12.19 -4.77 -3.68
N MET A 67 11.31 -4.47 -4.65
CA MET A 67 10.66 -5.50 -5.49
C MET A 67 11.67 -6.28 -6.32
N MET A 68 12.64 -5.60 -6.91
CA MET A 68 13.70 -6.25 -7.68
C MET A 68 14.58 -7.16 -6.83
N GLN A 69 15.01 -6.71 -5.64
CA GLN A 69 15.80 -7.56 -4.73
C GLN A 69 15.06 -8.83 -4.32
N ARG A 70 13.77 -8.75 -4.04
CA ARG A 70 12.94 -9.92 -3.73
C ARG A 70 12.85 -10.89 -4.90
N ASN A 71 12.65 -10.39 -6.10
CA ASN A 71 12.57 -11.22 -7.30
C ASN A 71 13.91 -11.86 -7.65
N LEU A 72 15.02 -11.14 -7.50
CA LEU A 72 16.38 -11.65 -7.74
C LEU A 72 16.85 -12.66 -6.67
N SER A 73 16.24 -12.65 -5.48
CA SER A 73 16.54 -13.64 -4.43
C SER A 73 15.93 -15.03 -4.70
N CYS A 74 15.04 -15.15 -5.70
CA CYS A 74 14.47 -16.43 -6.09
C CYS A 74 15.53 -17.34 -6.74
N LYS A 75 15.41 -18.65 -6.49
CA LYS A 75 16.36 -19.67 -6.97
C LYS A 75 16.51 -19.73 -8.48
N ASN A 76 15.41 -19.57 -9.22
CA ASN A 76 15.32 -19.68 -10.66
C ASN A 76 14.42 -18.59 -11.24
N PHE A 77 14.61 -18.25 -12.51
CA PHE A 77 13.74 -17.33 -13.24
C PHE A 77 12.25 -17.75 -13.23
N ARG A 78 11.97 -19.06 -13.36
CA ARG A 78 10.61 -19.59 -13.30
C ARG A 78 9.96 -19.39 -11.92
N ASP A 79 10.73 -19.49 -10.85
CA ASP A 79 10.25 -19.30 -9.49
C ASP A 79 9.97 -17.80 -9.24
N SER A 80 10.79 -16.90 -9.78
CA SER A 80 10.56 -15.46 -9.75
C SER A 80 9.25 -15.10 -10.49
N GLN A 81 9.04 -15.63 -11.69
CA GLN A 81 7.79 -15.42 -12.44
C GLN A 81 6.56 -15.92 -11.69
N LYS A 82 6.62 -17.13 -11.11
CA LYS A 82 5.54 -17.68 -10.28
C LYS A 82 5.25 -16.80 -9.09
N ASN A 83 6.29 -16.33 -8.42
CA ASN A 83 6.15 -15.41 -7.28
C ASN A 83 5.41 -14.14 -7.67
N MET A 84 5.79 -13.50 -8.76
CA MET A 84 5.15 -12.29 -9.26
C MET A 84 3.66 -12.52 -9.60
N ILE A 85 3.35 -13.59 -10.34
CA ILE A 85 1.97 -13.91 -10.73
C ILE A 85 1.13 -14.24 -9.49
N THR A 86 1.64 -15.08 -8.59
CA THR A 86 0.93 -15.47 -7.36
C THR A 86 0.71 -14.26 -6.45
N SER A 87 1.71 -13.39 -6.31
CA SER A 87 1.58 -12.14 -5.54
C SER A 87 0.52 -11.23 -6.14
N GLY A 88 0.49 -11.04 -7.46
CA GLY A 88 -0.51 -10.22 -8.15
C GLY A 88 -1.93 -10.76 -7.95
N ILE A 89 -2.12 -12.07 -8.11
CA ILE A 89 -3.43 -12.71 -7.87
C ILE A 89 -3.85 -12.56 -6.40
N SER A 90 -2.93 -12.83 -5.46
CA SER A 90 -3.22 -12.69 -4.03
C SER A 90 -3.56 -11.25 -3.66
N GLN A 91 -2.84 -10.27 -4.22
CA GLN A 91 -3.09 -8.86 -3.99
C GLN A 91 -4.47 -8.42 -4.50
N PHE A 92 -4.91 -8.94 -5.64
CA PHE A 92 -6.25 -8.67 -6.15
C PHE A 92 -7.34 -9.07 -5.14
N PHE A 93 -7.27 -10.28 -4.58
CA PHE A 93 -8.24 -10.74 -3.58
C PHE A 93 -8.17 -9.93 -2.29
N VAL A 94 -6.96 -9.56 -1.85
CA VAL A 94 -6.79 -8.74 -0.64
C VAL A 94 -7.37 -7.35 -0.84
N ILE A 95 -7.11 -6.70 -1.98
CA ILE A 95 -7.68 -5.37 -2.29
C ILE A 95 -9.20 -5.44 -2.31
N LEU A 96 -9.77 -6.45 -2.96
CA LEU A 96 -11.23 -6.63 -3.03
C LEU A 96 -11.83 -6.77 -1.63
N LEU A 97 -11.17 -7.52 -0.74
CA LEU A 97 -11.59 -7.69 0.66
C LEU A 97 -11.55 -6.37 1.44
N PHE A 98 -10.53 -5.53 1.23
CA PHE A 98 -10.45 -4.20 1.85
C PHE A 98 -11.50 -3.23 1.30
N LEU A 99 -11.79 -3.29 0.00
CA LEU A 99 -12.87 -2.48 -0.60
C LEU A 99 -14.25 -2.87 -0.03
N MET A 100 -14.52 -4.17 0.11
CA MET A 100 -15.73 -4.66 0.78
C MET A 100 -15.82 -4.13 2.22
N LEU A 101 -14.73 -4.21 2.98
CA LEU A 101 -14.68 -3.65 4.33
C LEU A 101 -14.99 -2.15 4.33
N GLY A 102 -14.42 -1.39 3.38
CA GLY A 102 -14.68 0.05 3.27
C GLY A 102 -16.17 0.38 3.13
N VAL A 103 -16.85 -0.27 2.20
CA VAL A 103 -18.31 -0.09 2.02
C VAL A 103 -19.08 -0.44 3.30
N LEU A 104 -18.73 -1.57 3.93
CA LEU A 104 -19.41 -2.01 5.15
C LEU A 104 -19.16 -1.07 6.34
N LEU A 105 -17.98 -0.49 6.46
CA LEU A 105 -17.69 0.48 7.51
C LEU A 105 -18.56 1.74 7.36
N TYR A 106 -18.68 2.30 6.16
CA TYR A 106 -19.56 3.45 5.92
C TYR A 106 -21.03 3.11 6.17
N THR A 107 -21.49 1.93 5.76
CA THR A 107 -22.85 1.47 6.03
C THR A 107 -23.09 1.32 7.54
N PHE A 108 -22.14 0.74 8.25
CA PHE A 108 -22.21 0.55 9.70
C PHE A 108 -22.26 1.89 10.45
N THR A 109 -21.39 2.86 10.10
CA THR A 109 -21.40 4.19 10.74
C THR A 109 -22.70 4.94 10.47
N ALA A 110 -23.22 4.86 9.24
CA ALA A 110 -24.50 5.49 8.88
C ALA A 110 -25.67 4.91 9.69
N GLN A 111 -25.71 3.59 9.89
CA GLN A 111 -26.81 2.95 10.66
C GLN A 111 -26.68 3.18 12.17
N GLN A 112 -25.46 3.24 12.69
CA GLN A 112 -25.23 3.49 14.13
C GLN A 112 -25.23 4.99 14.50
N GLY A 113 -25.38 5.88 13.52
CA GLY A 113 -25.36 7.33 13.78
C GLY A 113 -23.96 7.83 14.23
N ILE A 114 -22.89 7.11 13.89
CA ILE A 114 -21.52 7.48 14.24
C ILE A 114 -21.04 8.51 13.21
N GLY A 115 -20.52 9.65 13.68
CA GLY A 115 -19.93 10.65 12.80
C GLY A 115 -18.70 10.11 12.08
N ASN A 116 -18.61 10.35 10.78
CA ASN A 116 -17.42 9.99 10.02
C ASN A 116 -16.24 10.90 10.39
N PRO A 117 -15.01 10.37 10.50
CA PRO A 117 -13.83 11.17 10.75
C PRO A 117 -13.53 12.09 9.55
N GLU A 118 -12.79 13.17 9.79
CA GLU A 118 -12.38 14.10 8.73
C GLU A 118 -11.54 13.42 7.65
N LYS A 119 -10.69 12.47 8.07
CA LYS A 119 -9.88 11.67 7.16
C LYS A 119 -10.45 10.26 7.04
N SER A 120 -10.72 9.84 5.82
CA SER A 120 -11.24 8.49 5.54
C SER A 120 -10.35 7.36 6.08
N ASP A 121 -9.04 7.61 6.16
CA ASP A 121 -8.05 6.63 6.65
C ASP A 121 -8.21 6.33 8.16
N GLU A 122 -8.86 7.21 8.91
CA GLU A 122 -9.08 7.04 10.35
C GLU A 122 -10.33 6.20 10.67
N LEU A 123 -11.19 5.93 9.68
CA LEU A 123 -12.46 5.24 9.88
C LEU A 123 -12.26 3.81 10.39
N PHE A 124 -11.42 3.03 9.73
CA PHE A 124 -11.16 1.65 10.14
C PHE A 124 -10.46 1.56 11.50
N PRO A 125 -9.39 2.32 11.79
CA PRO A 125 -8.83 2.40 13.15
C PRO A 125 -9.86 2.75 14.21
N MET A 126 -10.68 3.78 13.98
CA MET A 126 -11.70 4.25 14.92
C MET A 126 -12.70 3.15 15.28
N ILE A 127 -13.20 2.42 14.28
CA ILE A 127 -14.16 1.35 14.49
C ILE A 127 -13.50 0.09 15.08
N ALA A 128 -12.31 -0.29 14.61
CA ALA A 128 -11.61 -1.49 15.08
C ALA A 128 -11.12 -1.37 16.54
N THR A 129 -10.74 -0.17 16.98
CA THR A 129 -10.26 0.10 18.35
C THR A 129 -11.33 0.67 19.26
N GLY A 130 -12.45 1.12 18.71
CA GLY A 130 -13.62 1.51 19.47
C GLY A 130 -14.30 0.33 20.17
N ASN A 131 -15.14 0.60 21.15
CA ASN A 131 -15.87 -0.42 21.90
C ASN A 131 -17.06 -1.03 21.09
N TYR A 132 -17.01 -0.98 19.77
CA TYR A 132 -18.08 -1.51 18.91
C TYR A 132 -18.00 -3.03 18.70
N PHE A 133 -16.80 -3.59 18.84
CA PHE A 133 -16.52 -5.02 18.65
C PHE A 133 -15.75 -5.58 19.85
N PRO A 134 -15.71 -6.92 20.00
CA PRO A 134 -14.86 -7.56 21.00
C PRO A 134 -13.42 -7.08 20.90
N GLY A 135 -12.79 -6.83 22.04
CA GLY A 135 -11.43 -6.26 22.12
C GLY A 135 -10.37 -7.02 21.33
N ILE A 136 -10.61 -8.30 21.02
CA ILE A 136 -9.72 -9.12 20.17
C ILE A 136 -9.54 -8.54 18.77
N VAL A 137 -10.56 -7.90 18.20
CA VAL A 137 -10.49 -7.27 16.88
C VAL A 137 -9.50 -6.11 16.88
N GLY A 138 -9.61 -5.23 17.90
CA GLY A 138 -8.70 -4.10 18.08
C GLY A 138 -7.26 -4.55 18.34
N ILE A 139 -7.06 -5.57 19.19
CA ILE A 139 -5.72 -6.12 19.47
C ILE A 139 -5.09 -6.66 18.18
N LEU A 140 -5.81 -7.51 17.43
CA LEU A 140 -5.31 -8.07 16.17
C LEU A 140 -5.08 -6.98 15.12
N PHE A 141 -5.91 -5.94 15.11
CA PHE A 141 -5.70 -4.78 14.23
C PHE A 141 -4.38 -4.08 14.55
N ILE A 142 -4.14 -3.72 15.81
CA ILE A 142 -2.93 -3.03 16.26
C ILE A 142 -1.69 -3.86 15.98
N ILE A 143 -1.71 -5.16 16.34
CA ILE A 143 -0.59 -6.07 16.07
C ILE A 143 -0.32 -6.17 14.56
N GLY A 144 -1.38 -6.32 13.75
CA GLY A 144 -1.26 -6.38 12.30
C GLY A 144 -0.71 -5.09 11.69
N LEU A 145 -1.14 -3.93 12.21
CA LEU A 145 -0.66 -2.63 11.78
C LEU A 145 0.83 -2.45 12.09
N ILE A 146 1.24 -2.76 13.34
CA ILE A 146 2.65 -2.67 13.75
C ILE A 146 3.53 -3.61 12.92
N ALA A 147 3.09 -4.86 12.75
CA ALA A 147 3.84 -5.85 11.96
C ALA A 147 3.99 -5.42 10.48
N SER A 148 2.93 -4.88 9.88
CA SER A 148 2.95 -4.38 8.51
C SER A 148 3.86 -3.17 8.36
N ALA A 149 3.75 -2.19 9.27
CA ALA A 149 4.58 -0.99 9.28
C ALA A 149 6.07 -1.34 9.46
N TYR A 150 6.39 -2.23 10.39
CA TYR A 150 7.77 -2.69 10.61
C TYR A 150 8.36 -3.40 9.39
N SER A 151 7.57 -4.29 8.75
CA SER A 151 8.00 -4.99 7.54
C SER A 151 8.27 -4.02 6.38
N ALA A 152 7.34 -3.10 6.12
CA ALA A 152 7.48 -2.13 5.03
C ALA A 152 8.63 -1.15 5.27
N ALA A 153 8.74 -0.60 6.48
CA ALA A 153 9.81 0.33 6.84
C ALA A 153 11.19 -0.33 6.78
N GLY A 154 11.32 -1.56 7.29
CA GLY A 154 12.57 -2.33 7.26
C GLY A 154 13.03 -2.62 5.83
N SER A 155 12.11 -2.99 4.96
CA SER A 155 12.35 -3.27 3.55
C SER A 155 12.82 -2.02 2.80
N ALA A 156 12.05 -0.92 2.90
CA ALA A 156 12.39 0.36 2.29
C ALA A 156 13.75 0.90 2.77
N LEU A 157 14.00 0.84 4.09
CA LEU A 157 15.25 1.30 4.68
C LEU A 157 16.44 0.48 4.18
N THR A 158 16.28 -0.83 4.01
CA THR A 158 17.30 -1.71 3.47
C THR A 158 17.59 -1.39 2.00
N ALA A 159 16.56 -1.18 1.19
CA ALA A 159 16.68 -0.80 -0.21
C ALA A 159 17.43 0.54 -0.37
N LEU A 160 17.00 1.57 0.38
CA LEU A 160 17.65 2.89 0.38
C LEU A 160 19.12 2.82 0.84
N THR A 161 19.39 2.04 1.90
CA THR A 161 20.75 1.84 2.41
C THR A 161 21.63 1.17 1.35
N THR A 162 21.11 0.15 0.66
CA THR A 162 21.84 -0.59 -0.36
C THR A 162 22.14 0.32 -1.55
N SER A 163 21.13 0.97 -2.09
CA SER A 163 21.30 1.87 -3.24
C SER A 163 22.28 3.00 -2.93
N PHE A 164 22.16 3.66 -1.79
CA PHE A 164 23.09 4.73 -1.41
C PHE A 164 24.52 4.23 -1.22
N THR A 165 24.68 3.05 -0.57
CA THR A 165 26.02 2.50 -0.29
C THR A 165 26.72 2.00 -1.56
N VAL A 166 25.97 1.36 -2.46
CA VAL A 166 26.48 0.73 -3.67
C VAL A 166 26.59 1.74 -4.81
N ASP A 167 25.48 2.44 -5.12
CA ASP A 167 25.37 3.24 -6.34
C ASP A 167 25.97 4.65 -6.17
N ILE A 168 25.87 5.25 -4.97
CA ILE A 168 26.34 6.60 -4.73
C ILE A 168 27.75 6.59 -4.13
N LEU A 169 27.97 5.81 -3.07
CA LEU A 169 29.27 5.80 -2.36
C LEU A 169 30.30 4.84 -2.97
N HIS A 170 29.89 3.95 -3.87
CA HIS A 170 30.74 2.90 -4.46
C HIS A 170 31.59 2.14 -3.40
N ALA A 171 30.98 1.93 -2.21
CA ALA A 171 31.68 1.46 -1.02
C ALA A 171 32.17 -0.01 -1.13
N GLN A 172 31.67 -0.77 -2.10
CA GLN A 172 32.08 -2.14 -2.39
C GLN A 172 33.60 -2.25 -2.77
N ILE A 173 34.21 -1.15 -3.23
CA ILE A 173 35.64 -1.12 -3.60
C ILE A 173 36.55 -1.06 -2.35
N LYS A 174 36.01 -0.72 -1.16
CA LYS A 174 36.80 -0.43 0.05
C LYS A 174 37.12 -1.63 0.96
N GLY A 175 36.77 -2.85 0.56
CA GLY A 175 36.94 -4.06 1.38
C GLY A 175 35.79 -4.30 2.40
N GLU A 176 35.62 -5.55 2.84
CA GLU A 176 34.45 -5.98 3.61
C GLU A 176 34.28 -5.28 4.97
N ALA A 177 35.36 -5.08 5.72
CA ALA A 177 35.31 -4.45 7.04
C ALA A 177 34.89 -2.97 6.96
N ALA A 178 35.45 -2.23 6.00
CA ALA A 178 35.06 -0.84 5.73
C ALA A 178 33.63 -0.74 5.22
N LEU A 179 33.22 -1.64 4.31
CA LEU A 179 31.89 -1.73 3.77
C LEU A 179 30.83 -1.92 4.88
N SER A 180 31.10 -2.84 5.83
CA SER A 180 30.17 -3.08 6.95
C SER A 180 29.98 -1.84 7.83
N LYS A 181 31.05 -1.10 8.11
CA LYS A 181 30.98 0.14 8.90
C LYS A 181 30.21 1.25 8.15
N ILE A 182 30.51 1.45 6.87
CA ILE A 182 29.83 2.44 6.03
C ILE A 182 28.33 2.11 5.93
N ARG A 183 27.98 0.84 5.68
CA ARG A 183 26.58 0.40 5.61
C ARG A 183 25.80 0.73 6.88
N LYS A 184 26.39 0.49 8.07
CA LYS A 184 25.73 0.84 9.34
C LYS A 184 25.52 2.34 9.50
N GLN A 185 26.48 3.16 9.13
CA GLN A 185 26.37 4.62 9.19
C GLN A 185 25.32 5.14 8.22
N VAL A 186 25.32 4.64 6.98
CA VAL A 186 24.31 4.98 5.97
C VAL A 186 22.90 4.55 6.44
N HIS A 187 22.79 3.35 7.01
CA HIS A 187 21.51 2.85 7.51
C HIS A 187 20.90 3.75 8.59
N ILE A 188 21.72 4.19 9.56
CA ILE A 188 21.28 5.12 10.59
C ILE A 188 20.93 6.48 9.97
N GLY A 189 21.74 6.99 9.06
CA GLY A 189 21.46 8.24 8.34
C GLY A 189 20.15 8.18 7.57
N MET A 190 19.89 7.10 6.81
CA MET A 190 18.65 6.90 6.07
C MET A 190 17.45 6.75 7.00
N ALA A 191 17.60 6.10 8.15
CA ALA A 191 16.54 6.00 9.15
C ALA A 191 16.13 7.40 9.68
N ILE A 192 17.10 8.26 9.94
CA ILE A 192 16.83 9.64 10.38
C ILE A 192 16.13 10.44 9.28
N VAL A 193 16.62 10.35 8.04
CA VAL A 193 16.00 11.03 6.88
C VAL A 193 14.57 10.55 6.68
N MET A 194 14.34 9.23 6.70
CA MET A 194 12.99 8.66 6.57
C MET A 194 12.06 9.14 7.68
N GLY A 195 12.52 9.16 8.94
CA GLY A 195 11.75 9.70 10.05
C GLY A 195 11.42 11.18 9.88
N ALA A 196 12.37 11.99 9.43
CA ALA A 196 12.15 13.40 9.14
C ALA A 196 11.13 13.61 8.00
N VAL A 197 11.22 12.83 6.93
CA VAL A 197 10.26 12.88 5.81
C VAL A 197 8.86 12.52 6.28
N ILE A 198 8.71 11.44 7.07
CA ILE A 198 7.41 11.05 7.63
C ILE A 198 6.83 12.17 8.51
N PHE A 199 7.65 12.78 9.35
CA PHE A 199 7.23 13.87 10.21
C PHE A 199 6.76 15.10 9.42
N VAL A 200 7.54 15.54 8.44
CA VAL A 200 7.19 16.65 7.56
C VAL A 200 5.91 16.33 6.76
N PHE A 201 5.82 15.12 6.21
CA PHE A 201 4.63 14.68 5.49
C PHE A 201 3.37 14.73 6.37
N ASN A 202 3.46 14.27 7.61
CA ASN A 202 2.33 14.31 8.55
C ASN A 202 1.89 15.75 8.88
N LEU A 203 2.82 16.70 8.93
CA LEU A 203 2.49 18.12 9.17
C LEU A 203 1.84 18.80 7.98
N LEU A 204 2.21 18.41 6.75
CA LEU A 204 1.77 19.07 5.53
C LEU A 204 0.56 18.41 4.87
N ASN A 205 0.32 17.12 5.16
CA ASN A 205 -0.70 16.36 4.48
C ASN A 205 -2.07 16.49 5.14
N ASN A 206 -3.00 17.11 4.42
CA ASN A 206 -4.41 17.26 4.79
C ASN A 206 -5.36 16.36 3.99
N THR A 207 -4.81 15.52 3.11
CA THR A 207 -5.57 14.59 2.26
C THR A 207 -5.38 13.15 2.71
N SER A 208 -6.11 12.21 2.10
CA SER A 208 -5.85 10.78 2.28
C SER A 208 -4.39 10.45 1.93
N VAL A 209 -3.75 9.62 2.75
CA VAL A 209 -2.35 9.20 2.55
C VAL A 209 -2.18 8.49 1.22
N ILE A 210 -3.15 7.68 0.80
CA ILE A 210 -3.14 6.97 -0.49
C ILE A 210 -3.13 7.95 -1.65
N ASP A 211 -3.98 8.98 -1.65
CA ASP A 211 -4.06 9.98 -2.71
C ASP A 211 -2.76 10.79 -2.82
N ALA A 212 -2.18 11.15 -1.67
CA ALA A 212 -0.90 11.85 -1.64
C ALA A 212 0.24 11.00 -2.22
N ILE A 213 0.30 9.70 -1.87
CA ILE A 213 1.32 8.77 -2.37
C ILE A 213 1.17 8.58 -3.88
N TYR A 214 -0.05 8.33 -4.40
CA TYR A 214 -0.26 8.18 -5.84
C TYR A 214 0.05 9.46 -6.62
N THR A 215 -0.25 10.63 -6.05
CA THR A 215 0.10 11.91 -6.65
C THR A 215 1.62 12.07 -6.75
N LEU A 216 2.37 11.83 -5.68
CA LEU A 216 3.82 11.87 -5.68
C LEU A 216 4.42 10.83 -6.63
N ALA A 217 3.89 9.61 -6.63
CA ALA A 217 4.32 8.54 -7.53
C ALA A 217 4.11 8.92 -9.00
N SER A 218 2.99 9.56 -9.35
CA SER A 218 2.72 9.97 -10.73
C SER A 218 3.72 11.02 -11.24
N TYR A 219 4.16 11.93 -10.36
CA TYR A 219 5.19 12.92 -10.72
C TYR A 219 6.59 12.31 -10.84
N THR A 220 6.90 11.27 -10.09
CA THR A 220 8.23 10.65 -10.09
C THR A 220 8.37 9.53 -11.11
N TYR A 221 7.38 8.65 -11.22
CA TYR A 221 7.46 7.48 -12.12
C TYR A 221 7.36 7.86 -13.61
N GLY A 222 6.65 8.92 -13.96
CA GLY A 222 6.58 9.39 -15.34
C GLY A 222 7.96 9.72 -15.94
N PRO A 223 8.73 10.64 -15.34
CA PRO A 223 10.09 10.96 -15.77
C PRO A 223 11.06 9.78 -15.73
N ILE A 224 11.01 8.95 -14.67
CA ILE A 224 11.87 7.77 -14.53
C ILE A 224 11.59 6.77 -15.65
N PHE A 225 10.31 6.53 -15.95
CA PHE A 225 9.89 5.63 -17.03
C PHE A 225 10.35 6.15 -18.39
N CYS A 226 10.23 7.45 -18.64
CA CYS A 226 10.72 8.08 -19.85
C CYS A 226 12.23 7.89 -20.00
N LEU A 227 13.01 8.13 -18.95
CA LEU A 227 14.46 7.93 -18.95
C LEU A 227 14.85 6.48 -19.23
N LEU A 228 14.12 5.51 -18.70
CA LEU A 228 14.37 4.10 -18.94
C LEU A 228 14.25 3.72 -20.42
N TYR A 229 13.24 4.26 -21.13
CA TYR A 229 13.00 3.96 -22.53
C TYR A 229 13.85 4.80 -23.50
N THR A 230 14.34 5.95 -23.08
CA THR A 230 15.15 6.84 -23.91
C THR A 230 16.65 6.70 -23.66
N SER A 231 17.05 6.08 -22.54
CA SER A 231 18.47 5.81 -22.28
C SER A 231 18.98 4.72 -23.22
N PRO A 232 20.09 4.93 -23.92
CA PRO A 232 20.72 3.88 -24.70
C PRO A 232 21.08 2.73 -23.77
N SER A 233 20.67 1.50 -24.11
CA SER A 233 21.11 0.32 -23.36
C SER A 233 22.64 0.20 -23.46
N PRO A 234 23.32 -0.11 -22.37
CA PRO A 234 24.76 -0.34 -22.38
C PRO A 234 25.16 -1.53 -23.29
#